data_f60e1c1600fd2e229e776c1c2c3264df
#
_entry.id   f60e1c1600fd2e229e776c1c2c3264df
#
_cell.length_a   1.000
_cell.length_b   1.000
_cell.length_c   1.000
_cell.angle_alpha   90.00
_cell.angle_beta   90.00
_cell.angle_gamma   90.00
#
_symmetry.space_group_name_H-M   'P 1'
#
loop_
_entity.id
_entity.type
_entity.pdbx_description
1 polymer ?
#
loop_
_entity_poly.entity_id
_entity_poly.type
_entity_poly.pdbx_seq_one_letter_code
_entity_poly.pdbx_strand_id
1 'polypeptide(L)'
;MGKILKAKAPHRISFAGGGTDIEPYLSDYGSYVLAAAINLYSRAFYPYPSHGTAIESILTAIAGKGEVAIFSDIEIELGLGGSASCFVAGVKSIFPQLDKEQIVRLAFYLERKVMGVKGGIQDQVCASYGGCLFMVFEGEDINLETIQLNDPFNRFLVMINMGKRKHSGNEIIEDQLRCYDVKVLHRQKQLARLMKEALVKKDYVAFGHLLDESWQTKKKQSCLITTPEIDNMYNKLISLGSIGGVLTGAGAGGCVLIMEHPEKEGELRYNLVKENILYRNVEIDTLGVSLL
;
A
#
# COMPACT_ATOMS: atom_id res chain seq x y z
N MET A 1 33.71 -15.25 -6.54
CA MET A 1 32.31 -14.72 -6.49
C MET A 1 32.22 -13.80 -5.27
N GLY A 2 31.77 -12.56 -5.43
CA GLY A 2 31.56 -11.65 -4.30
C GLY A 2 30.43 -12.16 -3.39
N LYS A 3 30.38 -11.67 -2.15
CA LYS A 3 29.29 -11.98 -1.20
C LYS A 3 27.97 -11.45 -1.81
N ILE A 4 26.95 -12.30 -1.89
CA ILE A 4 25.61 -11.89 -2.33
C ILE A 4 24.97 -11.12 -1.16
N LEU A 5 24.62 -9.86 -1.41
CA LEU A 5 23.81 -9.06 -0.51
C LEU A 5 22.34 -9.36 -0.78
N LYS A 6 21.59 -9.52 0.30
CA LYS A 6 20.16 -9.85 0.25
C LYS A 6 19.42 -8.82 1.09
N ALA A 7 18.36 -8.28 0.53
CA ALA A 7 17.48 -7.37 1.26
C ALA A 7 16.02 -7.75 1.05
N LYS A 8 15.18 -7.40 2.02
CA LYS A 8 13.71 -7.49 1.88
C LYS A 8 13.07 -6.16 2.23
N ALA A 9 11.94 -5.88 1.60
CA ALA A 9 11.07 -4.76 1.92
C ALA A 9 9.61 -5.24 1.94
N PRO A 10 8.80 -4.81 2.92
CA PRO A 10 7.41 -5.19 3.01
C PRO A 10 6.56 -4.49 1.94
N HIS A 11 5.47 -5.14 1.56
CA HIS A 11 4.35 -4.51 0.88
C HIS A 11 3.54 -3.67 1.86
N ARG A 12 2.51 -2.92 1.37
CA ARG A 12 1.70 -2.04 2.20
C ARG A 12 0.21 -2.12 1.87
N ILE A 13 -0.60 -1.85 2.85
CA ILE A 13 -2.02 -1.48 2.71
C ILE A 13 -2.18 0.00 3.03
N SER A 14 -3.03 0.70 2.25
CA SER A 14 -3.37 2.10 2.50
C SER A 14 -4.82 2.15 2.98
N PHE A 15 -5.05 2.73 4.17
CA PHE A 15 -6.37 2.80 4.78
C PHE A 15 -7.14 4.03 4.29
N ALA A 16 -6.49 5.21 4.29
CA ALA A 16 -7.07 6.46 3.84
C ALA A 16 -6.01 7.47 3.41
N GLY A 17 -6.44 8.54 2.74
CA GLY A 17 -5.57 9.63 2.29
C GLY A 17 -4.95 9.42 0.91
N GLY A 18 -5.11 8.25 0.30
CA GLY A 18 -4.57 8.00 -1.03
C GLY A 18 -5.11 8.98 -2.07
N GLY A 19 -4.21 9.46 -2.93
CA GLY A 19 -4.48 10.51 -3.92
C GLY A 19 -4.18 11.93 -3.43
N THR A 20 -4.10 12.17 -2.11
CA THR A 20 -3.74 13.49 -1.57
C THR A 20 -2.23 13.76 -1.58
N ASP A 21 -1.42 12.71 -1.75
CA ASP A 21 0.03 12.77 -1.91
C ASP A 21 0.48 12.88 -3.37
N ILE A 22 -0.42 13.37 -4.25
CA ILE A 22 -0.19 13.57 -5.70
C ILE A 22 -0.45 15.04 -6.03
N GLU A 23 0.37 15.58 -6.97
CA GLU A 23 0.17 16.93 -7.48
C GLU A 23 -1.10 17.07 -8.34
N PRO A 24 -1.80 18.21 -8.36
CA PRO A 24 -1.45 19.46 -7.67
C PRO A 24 -1.90 19.54 -6.20
N TYR A 25 -2.72 18.60 -5.72
CA TYR A 25 -3.29 18.67 -4.37
C TYR A 25 -2.22 18.76 -3.26
N LEU A 26 -1.13 18.01 -3.40
CA LEU A 26 -0.05 17.99 -2.41
C LEU A 26 0.54 19.40 -2.21
N SER A 27 0.90 20.08 -3.31
CA SER A 27 1.48 21.44 -3.24
C SER A 27 0.50 22.47 -2.67
N ASP A 28 -0.80 22.37 -3.01
CA ASP A 28 -1.79 23.36 -2.60
C ASP A 28 -2.23 23.20 -1.14
N TYR A 29 -2.33 21.97 -0.64
CA TYR A 29 -3.01 21.68 0.63
C TYR A 29 -2.21 20.78 1.58
N GLY A 30 -1.06 20.25 1.18
CA GLY A 30 -0.39 19.19 1.91
C GLY A 30 -1.20 17.90 1.97
N SER A 31 -0.65 16.83 2.48
CA SER A 31 -1.31 15.52 2.49
C SER A 31 -1.25 14.84 3.85
N TYR A 32 -2.30 14.06 4.17
CA TYR A 32 -2.31 13.08 5.26
C TYR A 32 -2.63 11.72 4.68
N VAL A 33 -1.77 10.75 4.95
CA VAL A 33 -1.99 9.35 4.55
C VAL A 33 -1.83 8.44 5.77
N LEU A 34 -2.77 7.52 5.94
CA LEU A 34 -2.67 6.44 6.91
C LEU A 34 -2.51 5.12 6.18
N ALA A 35 -1.39 4.46 6.41
CA ALA A 35 -1.08 3.18 5.77
C ALA A 35 -0.23 2.29 6.71
N ALA A 36 -0.17 1.01 6.40
CA ALA A 36 0.65 0.07 7.16
C ALA A 36 1.44 -0.87 6.26
N ALA A 37 2.68 -1.13 6.63
CA ALA A 37 3.48 -2.21 6.05
C ALA A 37 2.95 -3.56 6.52
N ILE A 38 2.98 -4.58 5.65
CA ILE A 38 2.42 -5.91 5.94
C ILE A 38 3.44 -7.02 5.69
N ASN A 39 3.20 -8.19 6.28
CA ASN A 39 4.03 -9.38 6.22
C ASN A 39 4.07 -10.10 4.86
N LEU A 40 4.07 -9.33 3.78
CA LEU A 40 4.33 -9.75 2.40
C LEU A 40 5.51 -8.97 1.88
N TYR A 41 6.46 -9.61 1.19
CA TYR A 41 7.75 -9.00 0.92
C TYR A 41 8.15 -9.11 -0.55
N SER A 42 8.85 -8.09 -1.02
CA SER A 42 9.78 -8.19 -2.13
C SER A 42 11.19 -8.42 -1.58
N ARG A 43 11.94 -9.33 -2.21
CA ARG A 43 13.32 -9.66 -1.86
C ARG A 43 14.23 -9.39 -3.03
N ALA A 44 15.33 -8.70 -2.79
CA ALA A 44 16.37 -8.41 -3.76
C ALA A 44 17.65 -9.16 -3.43
N PHE A 45 18.33 -9.62 -4.49
CA PHE A 45 19.62 -10.32 -4.43
C PHE A 45 20.60 -9.60 -5.34
N TYR A 46 21.77 -9.21 -4.80
CA TYR A 46 22.80 -8.51 -5.56
C TYR A 46 24.23 -8.94 -5.11
N PRO A 47 25.20 -9.23 -6.00
CA PRO A 47 24.96 -9.52 -7.43
C PRO A 47 24.31 -10.91 -7.62
N TYR A 48 23.28 -10.97 -8.46
CA TYR A 48 22.58 -12.22 -8.76
C TYR A 48 21.92 -12.12 -10.15
N PRO A 49 21.89 -13.20 -10.97
CA PRO A 49 21.31 -13.18 -12.31
C PRO A 49 19.87 -12.64 -12.32
N SER A 50 19.60 -11.66 -13.17
CA SER A 50 18.30 -11.02 -13.33
C SER A 50 17.33 -11.89 -14.12
N HIS A 51 16.01 -11.73 -13.85
CA HIS A 51 14.93 -12.31 -14.67
C HIS A 51 14.57 -11.44 -15.87
N GLY A 52 15.19 -10.25 -16.02
CA GLY A 52 14.98 -9.34 -17.14
C GLY A 52 13.74 -8.45 -17.03
N THR A 53 13.17 -8.28 -15.84
CA THR A 53 12.07 -7.34 -15.64
C THR A 53 12.54 -5.89 -15.74
N ALA A 54 11.62 -4.95 -16.04
CA ALA A 54 11.94 -3.53 -16.13
C ALA A 54 12.55 -2.99 -14.82
N ILE A 55 12.03 -3.41 -13.66
CA ILE A 55 12.55 -3.03 -12.34
C ILE A 55 13.99 -3.53 -12.16
N GLU A 56 14.25 -4.81 -12.45
CA GLU A 56 15.58 -5.40 -12.34
C GLU A 56 16.58 -4.74 -13.29
N SER A 57 16.16 -4.40 -14.51
CA SER A 57 17.01 -3.70 -15.50
C SER A 57 17.42 -2.32 -14.99
N ILE A 58 16.50 -1.54 -14.39
CA ILE A 58 16.80 -0.23 -13.80
C ILE A 58 17.75 -0.39 -12.61
N LEU A 59 17.49 -1.34 -11.72
CA LEU A 59 18.34 -1.61 -10.54
C LEU A 59 19.74 -2.08 -10.97
N THR A 60 19.84 -2.93 -11.97
CA THR A 60 21.10 -3.40 -12.54
C THR A 60 21.91 -2.24 -13.14
N ALA A 61 21.24 -1.31 -13.83
CA ALA A 61 21.90 -0.14 -14.39
C ALA A 61 22.54 0.76 -13.32
N ILE A 62 21.86 0.99 -12.20
CA ILE A 62 22.41 1.81 -11.10
C ILE A 62 23.46 1.06 -10.26
N ALA A 63 23.44 -0.26 -10.25
CA ALA A 63 24.45 -1.08 -9.56
C ALA A 63 25.82 -1.00 -10.24
N GLY A 64 25.87 -0.76 -11.51
CA GLY A 64 27.09 -0.60 -12.33
C GLY A 64 27.86 -1.89 -12.58
N LYS A 65 27.89 -2.83 -11.67
CA LYS A 65 28.55 -4.14 -11.78
C LYS A 65 27.69 -5.24 -11.18
N GLY A 66 27.41 -6.29 -11.95
CA GLY A 66 26.55 -7.38 -11.53
C GLY A 66 25.06 -7.04 -11.71
N GLU A 67 24.25 -8.08 -11.75
CA GLU A 67 22.81 -7.96 -11.97
C GLU A 67 22.05 -8.02 -10.63
N VAL A 68 20.80 -7.58 -10.65
CA VAL A 68 19.89 -7.64 -9.51
C VAL A 68 18.72 -8.54 -9.87
N ALA A 69 18.38 -9.49 -9.00
CA ALA A 69 17.17 -10.28 -9.11
C ALA A 69 16.17 -9.92 -8.01
N ILE A 70 14.89 -9.89 -8.38
CA ILE A 70 13.78 -9.59 -7.47
C ILE A 70 12.83 -10.79 -7.41
N PHE A 71 12.45 -11.16 -6.18
CA PHE A 71 11.43 -12.15 -5.89
C PHE A 71 10.35 -11.50 -5.02
N SER A 72 9.10 -11.69 -5.35
CA SER A 72 7.96 -11.14 -4.58
C SER A 72 7.02 -12.24 -4.11
N ASP A 73 6.51 -12.11 -2.89
CA ASP A 73 5.53 -13.05 -2.32
C ASP A 73 4.17 -12.98 -3.04
N ILE A 74 3.94 -11.94 -3.82
CA ILE A 74 2.70 -11.69 -4.55
C ILE A 74 2.98 -11.06 -5.92
N GLU A 75 2.00 -11.12 -6.82
CA GLU A 75 2.04 -10.37 -8.07
C GLU A 75 2.07 -8.85 -7.80
N ILE A 76 2.91 -8.12 -8.55
CA ILE A 76 3.18 -6.69 -8.30
C ILE A 76 1.91 -5.82 -8.47
N GLU A 77 0.98 -6.21 -9.33
CA GLU A 77 -0.20 -5.41 -9.70
C GLU A 77 -1.40 -5.54 -8.73
N LEU A 78 -1.26 -6.18 -7.59
CA LEU A 78 -2.35 -6.41 -6.64
C LEU A 78 -2.71 -5.19 -5.76
N GLY A 79 -2.15 -4.02 -6.01
CA GLY A 79 -2.50 -2.82 -5.25
C GLY A 79 -1.83 -2.69 -3.89
N LEU A 80 -0.82 -3.50 -3.62
CA LEU A 80 -0.14 -3.58 -2.32
C LEU A 80 1.24 -2.89 -2.32
N GLY A 81 1.49 -1.94 -3.21
CA GLY A 81 2.77 -1.22 -3.30
C GLY A 81 3.94 -2.09 -3.79
N GLY A 82 3.65 -3.12 -4.60
CA GLY A 82 4.64 -4.11 -5.00
C GLY A 82 5.84 -3.52 -5.74
N SER A 83 5.64 -2.60 -6.70
CA SER A 83 6.70 -1.96 -7.44
C SER A 83 7.64 -1.17 -6.52
N ALA A 84 7.08 -0.34 -5.63
CA ALA A 84 7.84 0.42 -4.65
C ALA A 84 8.64 -0.49 -3.71
N SER A 85 8.03 -1.57 -3.21
CA SER A 85 8.71 -2.58 -2.37
C SER A 85 9.89 -3.22 -3.12
N CYS A 86 9.75 -3.52 -4.43
CA CYS A 86 10.84 -4.04 -5.26
C CYS A 86 12.00 -3.05 -5.36
N PHE A 87 11.72 -1.76 -5.64
CA PHE A 87 12.75 -0.73 -5.70
C PHE A 87 13.43 -0.52 -4.35
N VAL A 88 12.65 -0.47 -3.25
CA VAL A 88 13.21 -0.31 -1.89
C VAL A 88 14.13 -1.48 -1.52
N ALA A 89 13.72 -2.73 -1.77
CA ALA A 89 14.56 -3.89 -1.53
C ALA A 89 15.81 -3.89 -2.42
N GLY A 90 15.65 -3.56 -3.72
CA GLY A 90 16.74 -3.47 -4.68
C GLY A 90 17.78 -2.43 -4.28
N VAL A 91 17.34 -1.21 -3.98
CA VAL A 91 18.23 -0.12 -3.53
C VAL A 91 18.99 -0.53 -2.26
N LYS A 92 18.33 -1.15 -1.26
CA LYS A 92 18.99 -1.62 -0.04
C LYS A 92 20.02 -2.71 -0.30
N SER A 93 19.76 -3.61 -1.25
CA SER A 93 20.73 -4.67 -1.59
C SER A 93 21.97 -4.14 -2.32
N ILE A 94 21.82 -3.09 -3.14
CA ILE A 94 22.92 -2.46 -3.88
C ILE A 94 23.71 -1.50 -3.00
N PHE A 95 23.01 -0.71 -2.18
CA PHE A 95 23.57 0.35 -1.35
C PHE A 95 23.22 0.13 0.13
N PRO A 96 23.82 -0.88 0.79
CA PRO A 96 23.47 -1.26 2.16
C PRO A 96 23.73 -0.16 3.19
N GLN A 97 24.58 0.81 2.88
CA GLN A 97 24.94 1.94 3.75
C GLN A 97 23.89 3.05 3.80
N LEU A 98 22.95 3.11 2.83
CA LEU A 98 21.94 4.15 2.80
C LEU A 98 20.96 3.98 3.98
N ASP A 99 20.60 5.10 4.57
CA ASP A 99 19.53 5.17 5.57
C ASP A 99 18.13 5.06 4.92
N LYS A 100 17.10 4.99 5.75
CA LYS A 100 15.73 4.77 5.25
C LYS A 100 15.22 5.92 4.40
N GLU A 101 15.58 7.17 4.72
CA GLU A 101 15.16 8.35 3.97
C GLU A 101 15.81 8.38 2.59
N GLN A 102 17.11 8.14 2.53
CA GLN A 102 17.86 8.06 1.27
C GLN A 102 17.30 6.95 0.36
N ILE A 103 16.96 5.80 0.94
CA ILE A 103 16.33 4.69 0.21
C ILE A 103 14.96 5.11 -0.35
N VAL A 104 14.12 5.77 0.47
CA VAL A 104 12.80 6.28 0.02
C VAL A 104 12.96 7.20 -1.17
N ARG A 105 13.84 8.20 -1.07
CA ARG A 105 14.04 9.21 -2.13
C ARG A 105 14.58 8.58 -3.42
N LEU A 106 15.57 7.68 -3.31
CA LEU A 106 16.13 7.01 -4.48
C LEU A 106 15.11 6.05 -5.12
N ALA A 107 14.43 5.21 -4.34
CA ALA A 107 13.42 4.29 -4.85
C ALA A 107 12.26 5.06 -5.52
N PHE A 108 11.81 6.16 -4.93
CA PHE A 108 10.81 7.04 -5.50
C PHE A 108 11.26 7.65 -6.84
N TYR A 109 12.49 8.16 -6.89
CA TYR A 109 13.06 8.70 -8.13
C TYR A 109 13.09 7.65 -9.24
N LEU A 110 13.59 6.45 -8.94
CA LEU A 110 13.66 5.36 -9.91
C LEU A 110 12.28 4.96 -10.45
N GLU A 111 11.31 4.85 -9.56
CA GLU A 111 9.96 4.46 -9.97
C GLU A 111 9.23 5.58 -10.73
N ARG A 112 9.29 6.84 -10.26
CA ARG A 112 8.52 7.95 -10.84
C ARG A 112 9.20 8.60 -12.02
N LYS A 113 10.52 8.80 -11.98
CA LYS A 113 11.25 9.55 -13.02
C LYS A 113 11.90 8.64 -14.04
N VAL A 114 12.41 7.47 -13.63
CA VAL A 114 13.10 6.56 -14.57
C VAL A 114 12.09 5.58 -15.18
N MET A 115 11.25 4.92 -14.38
CA MET A 115 10.26 3.95 -14.87
C MET A 115 8.97 4.62 -15.39
N GLY A 116 8.66 5.87 -14.98
CA GLY A 116 7.49 6.63 -15.43
C GLY A 116 6.16 6.19 -14.78
N VAL A 117 6.20 5.50 -13.65
CA VAL A 117 4.99 5.14 -12.91
C VAL A 117 4.45 6.36 -12.19
N LYS A 118 3.15 6.65 -12.29
CA LYS A 118 2.49 7.75 -11.60
C LYS A 118 2.12 7.37 -10.16
N GLY A 119 2.10 8.35 -9.26
CA GLY A 119 1.67 8.17 -7.87
C GLY A 119 2.46 9.00 -6.87
N GLY A 120 2.02 8.97 -5.61
CA GLY A 120 2.71 9.60 -4.48
C GLY A 120 3.84 8.75 -3.91
N ILE A 121 4.40 9.20 -2.79
CA ILE A 121 5.59 8.62 -2.15
C ILE A 121 5.26 7.64 -1.01
N GLN A 122 3.99 7.51 -0.61
CA GLN A 122 3.55 6.72 0.53
C GLN A 122 4.04 5.27 0.51
N ASP A 123 4.14 4.68 -0.68
CA ASP A 123 4.49 3.28 -0.86
C ASP A 123 5.93 3.00 -0.48
N GLN A 124 6.86 3.85 -0.93
CA GLN A 124 8.28 3.77 -0.59
C GLN A 124 8.51 4.03 0.90
N VAL A 125 7.76 4.99 1.48
CA VAL A 125 7.83 5.28 2.91
C VAL A 125 7.41 4.04 3.73
N CYS A 126 6.25 3.44 3.45
CA CYS A 126 5.81 2.25 4.15
C CYS A 126 6.80 1.08 4.01
N ALA A 127 7.27 0.81 2.79
CA ALA A 127 8.21 -0.26 2.53
C ALA A 127 9.56 -0.06 3.25
N SER A 128 9.99 1.19 3.42
CA SER A 128 11.27 1.51 4.07
C SER A 128 11.17 1.54 5.59
N TYR A 129 10.13 2.16 6.14
CA TYR A 129 10.03 2.37 7.59
C TYR A 129 9.36 1.22 8.33
N GLY A 130 8.40 0.52 7.71
CA GLY A 130 7.56 -0.47 8.39
C GLY A 130 6.54 0.18 9.31
N GLY A 131 5.77 -0.63 10.01
CA GLY A 131 4.77 -0.21 10.99
C GLY A 131 3.46 0.30 10.38
N CYS A 132 2.59 0.79 11.25
CA CYS A 132 1.44 1.58 10.87
C CYS A 132 1.82 3.06 10.98
N LEU A 133 1.78 3.76 9.85
CA LEU A 133 2.31 5.11 9.72
C LEU A 133 1.17 6.10 9.41
N PHE A 134 1.11 7.16 10.20
CA PHE A 134 0.44 8.38 9.81
C PHE A 134 1.48 9.33 9.21
N MET A 135 1.36 9.58 7.92
CA MET A 135 2.29 10.36 7.12
C MET A 135 1.70 11.73 6.86
N VAL A 136 2.46 12.77 7.17
CA VAL A 136 2.15 14.18 6.86
C VAL A 136 3.16 14.67 5.83
N PHE A 137 2.67 15.09 4.68
CA PHE A 137 3.49 15.64 3.60
C PHE A 137 3.19 17.13 3.46
N GLU A 138 4.23 17.94 3.56
CA GLU A 138 4.19 19.40 3.42
C GLU A 138 5.34 19.85 2.50
N GLY A 139 5.02 20.08 1.23
CA GLY A 139 6.05 20.28 0.20
C GLY A 139 6.94 19.03 0.06
N GLU A 140 8.24 19.19 0.26
CA GLU A 140 9.23 18.10 0.24
C GLU A 140 9.41 17.41 1.58
N ASP A 141 8.84 17.95 2.66
CA ASP A 141 8.98 17.41 4.00
C ASP A 141 8.05 16.24 4.24
N ILE A 142 8.58 15.20 4.88
CA ILE A 142 7.87 14.00 5.27
C ILE A 142 7.93 13.83 6.78
N ASN A 143 6.83 14.11 7.45
CA ASN A 143 6.71 13.90 8.90
C ASN A 143 5.98 12.57 9.15
N LEU A 144 6.61 11.68 9.91
CA LEU A 144 6.11 10.34 10.18
C LEU A 144 5.76 10.18 11.66
N GLU A 145 4.55 9.72 11.92
CA GLU A 145 4.13 9.26 13.24
C GLU A 145 3.82 7.77 13.17
N THR A 146 4.59 6.97 13.91
CA THR A 146 4.33 5.52 14.02
C THR A 146 3.23 5.28 15.05
N ILE A 147 2.13 4.69 14.62
CA ILE A 147 1.04 4.31 15.50
C ILE A 147 1.35 2.92 16.07
N GLN A 148 1.49 2.85 17.40
CA GLN A 148 1.71 1.59 18.08
C GLN A 148 0.40 0.80 18.10
N LEU A 149 0.35 -0.23 17.26
CA LEU A 149 -0.76 -1.16 17.22
C LEU A 149 -0.45 -2.33 18.15
N ASN A 150 -1.21 -2.42 19.23
CA ASN A 150 -1.14 -3.59 20.08
C ASN A 150 -2.00 -4.69 19.45
N ASP A 151 -1.58 -5.96 19.61
CA ASP A 151 -2.49 -7.07 19.45
C ASP A 151 -3.78 -6.78 20.26
N PRO A 152 -5.01 -6.70 19.66
CA PRO A 152 -5.47 -7.65 18.63
C PRO A 152 -5.81 -7.02 17.26
N PHE A 153 -5.42 -5.79 16.92
CA PHE A 153 -5.85 -5.12 15.70
C PHE A 153 -5.67 -5.98 14.43
N ASN A 154 -4.53 -6.66 14.30
CA ASN A 154 -4.23 -7.52 13.15
C ASN A 154 -5.26 -8.66 12.98
N ARG A 155 -5.85 -9.13 14.08
CA ARG A 155 -6.82 -10.23 14.05
C ARG A 155 -8.11 -9.85 13.34
N PHE A 156 -8.44 -8.57 13.31
CA PHE A 156 -9.67 -8.10 12.67
C PHE A 156 -9.49 -7.82 11.18
N LEU A 157 -8.24 -7.81 10.67
CA LEU A 157 -7.95 -7.50 9.28
C LEU A 157 -7.93 -8.77 8.43
N VAL A 158 -8.66 -8.73 7.33
CA VAL A 158 -8.74 -9.81 6.35
C VAL A 158 -8.55 -9.23 4.96
N MET A 159 -7.72 -9.89 4.15
CA MET A 159 -7.45 -9.48 2.78
C MET A 159 -7.99 -10.50 1.78
N ILE A 160 -8.67 -10.03 0.76
CA ILE A 160 -9.25 -10.84 -0.30
C ILE A 160 -8.71 -10.37 -1.64
N ASN A 161 -8.26 -11.32 -2.47
CA ASN A 161 -7.80 -11.03 -3.82
C ASN A 161 -9.02 -10.95 -4.75
N MET A 162 -9.21 -9.79 -5.37
CA MET A 162 -10.29 -9.48 -6.31
C MET A 162 -9.89 -9.73 -7.77
N GLY A 163 -8.73 -10.32 -8.00
CA GLY A 163 -8.19 -10.57 -9.33
C GLY A 163 -7.37 -9.42 -9.92
N LYS A 164 -6.94 -9.61 -11.16
CA LYS A 164 -6.11 -8.61 -11.87
C LYS A 164 -6.89 -7.34 -12.16
N ARG A 165 -6.16 -6.22 -12.19
CA ARG A 165 -6.73 -4.92 -12.55
C ARG A 165 -7.17 -4.91 -14.01
N LYS A 166 -8.30 -4.24 -14.28
CA LYS A 166 -8.78 -3.95 -15.65
C LYS A 166 -8.03 -2.77 -16.28
N HIS A 167 -7.53 -1.85 -15.45
CA HIS A 167 -6.80 -0.64 -15.86
C HIS A 167 -5.46 -0.57 -15.14
N SER A 168 -4.44 -0.04 -15.80
CA SER A 168 -3.14 0.22 -15.18
C SER A 168 -3.25 1.30 -14.09
N GLY A 169 -2.31 1.29 -13.14
CA GLY A 169 -2.27 2.34 -12.13
C GLY A 169 -2.12 3.74 -12.73
N ASN A 170 -1.36 3.87 -13.82
CA ASN A 170 -1.16 5.14 -14.52
C ASN A 170 -2.46 5.67 -15.14
N GLU A 171 -3.23 4.82 -15.83
CA GLU A 171 -4.54 5.19 -16.40
C GLU A 171 -5.51 5.69 -15.33
N ILE A 172 -5.58 4.98 -14.19
CA ILE A 172 -6.46 5.37 -13.08
C ILE A 172 -6.05 6.72 -12.51
N ILE A 173 -4.73 6.93 -12.27
CA ILE A 173 -4.24 8.20 -11.73
C ILE A 173 -4.43 9.35 -12.72
N GLU A 174 -4.24 9.12 -14.02
CA GLU A 174 -4.56 10.11 -15.04
C GLU A 174 -6.03 10.50 -15.04
N ASP A 175 -6.93 9.53 -14.89
CA ASP A 175 -8.36 9.79 -14.81
C ASP A 175 -8.73 10.51 -13.50
N GLN A 176 -8.11 10.17 -12.38
CA GLN A 176 -8.27 10.92 -11.12
C GLN A 176 -7.87 12.39 -11.27
N LEU A 177 -6.80 12.68 -12.03
CA LEU A 177 -6.38 14.06 -12.30
C LEU A 177 -7.33 14.80 -13.26
N ARG A 178 -7.99 14.10 -14.17
CA ARG A 178 -9.05 14.68 -15.02
C ARG A 178 -10.32 14.98 -14.24
N CYS A 179 -10.70 14.07 -13.32
CA CYS A 179 -11.87 14.17 -12.48
C CYS A 179 -11.60 14.91 -11.16
N TYR A 180 -10.53 15.73 -11.12
CA TYR A 180 -10.04 16.36 -9.91
C TYR A 180 -11.14 17.08 -9.12
N ASP A 181 -11.46 16.57 -7.94
CA ASP A 181 -12.40 17.17 -7.00
C ASP A 181 -11.72 17.38 -5.64
N VAL A 182 -11.40 18.64 -5.36
CA VAL A 182 -10.73 19.04 -4.12
C VAL A 182 -11.52 18.69 -2.87
N LYS A 183 -12.87 18.67 -2.94
CA LYS A 183 -13.71 18.31 -1.78
C LYS A 183 -13.58 16.83 -1.44
N VAL A 184 -13.52 15.98 -2.47
CA VAL A 184 -13.30 14.54 -2.30
C VAL A 184 -11.92 14.27 -1.69
N LEU A 185 -10.89 14.96 -2.15
CA LEU A 185 -9.53 14.84 -1.63
C LEU A 185 -9.41 15.40 -0.20
N HIS A 186 -10.06 16.53 0.10
CA HIS A 186 -10.15 17.03 1.47
C HIS A 186 -10.81 16.00 2.42
N ARG A 187 -11.88 15.32 1.97
CA ARG A 187 -12.49 14.26 2.77
C ARG A 187 -11.54 13.10 2.97
N GLN A 188 -10.81 12.65 1.95
CA GLN A 188 -9.80 11.61 2.09
C GLN A 188 -8.71 11.98 3.10
N LYS A 189 -8.19 13.21 3.03
CA LYS A 189 -7.22 13.74 3.99
C LYS A 189 -7.78 13.75 5.43
N GLN A 190 -9.03 14.18 5.61
CA GLN A 190 -9.70 14.18 6.90
C GLN A 190 -9.91 12.76 7.44
N LEU A 191 -10.29 11.79 6.58
CA LEU A 191 -10.49 10.41 6.97
C LEU A 191 -9.19 9.77 7.49
N ALA A 192 -8.04 10.06 6.88
CA ALA A 192 -6.76 9.58 7.38
C ALA A 192 -6.50 10.04 8.83
N ARG A 193 -6.84 11.29 9.17
CA ARG A 193 -6.73 11.82 10.53
C ARG A 193 -7.71 11.16 11.49
N LEU A 194 -8.99 11.06 11.11
CA LEU A 194 -10.01 10.43 11.96
C LEU A 194 -9.70 8.96 12.24
N MET A 195 -9.23 8.22 11.23
CA MET A 195 -8.83 6.82 11.40
C MET A 195 -7.60 6.69 12.32
N LYS A 196 -6.62 7.60 12.22
CA LYS A 196 -5.53 7.68 13.19
C LYS A 196 -6.06 7.85 14.62
N GLU A 197 -6.97 8.81 14.82
CA GLU A 197 -7.57 9.07 16.14
C GLU A 197 -8.30 7.84 16.68
N ALA A 198 -9.04 7.11 15.83
CA ALA A 198 -9.71 5.86 16.20
C ALA A 198 -8.71 4.77 16.63
N LEU A 199 -7.60 4.60 15.90
CA LEU A 199 -6.54 3.65 16.26
C LEU A 199 -5.87 3.99 17.60
N VAL A 200 -5.55 5.25 17.83
CA VAL A 200 -4.95 5.71 19.10
C VAL A 200 -5.88 5.44 20.28
N LYS A 201 -7.19 5.61 20.08
CA LYS A 201 -8.23 5.32 21.08
C LYS A 201 -8.58 3.83 21.18
N LYS A 202 -8.05 2.99 20.29
CA LYS A 202 -8.41 1.57 20.12
C LYS A 202 -9.90 1.35 19.80
N ASP A 203 -10.54 2.35 19.20
CA ASP A 203 -11.92 2.26 18.73
C ASP A 203 -11.93 1.61 17.33
N TYR A 204 -11.82 0.29 17.34
CA TYR A 204 -11.73 -0.49 16.11
C TYR A 204 -13.05 -0.55 15.35
N VAL A 205 -14.18 -0.37 16.05
CA VAL A 205 -15.50 -0.29 15.38
C VAL A 205 -15.59 1.00 14.58
N ALA A 206 -15.25 2.14 15.18
CA ALA A 206 -15.19 3.41 14.46
C ALA A 206 -14.18 3.37 13.31
N PHE A 207 -13.02 2.72 13.49
CA PHE A 207 -12.04 2.53 12.43
C PHE A 207 -12.63 1.75 11.25
N GLY A 208 -13.35 0.67 11.49
CA GLY A 208 -13.99 -0.12 10.43
C GLY A 208 -15.02 0.68 9.62
N HIS A 209 -15.86 1.47 10.28
CA HIS A 209 -16.82 2.37 9.60
C HIS A 209 -16.11 3.46 8.79
N LEU A 210 -15.03 4.04 9.33
CA LEU A 210 -14.22 5.03 8.59
C LEU A 210 -13.49 4.39 7.39
N LEU A 211 -13.13 3.11 7.48
CA LEU A 211 -12.54 2.37 6.38
C LEU A 211 -13.54 2.21 5.22
N ASP A 212 -14.82 1.89 5.52
CA ASP A 212 -15.89 1.89 4.51
C ASP A 212 -16.07 3.28 3.91
N GLU A 213 -16.15 4.33 4.73
CA GLU A 213 -16.30 5.69 4.24
C GLU A 213 -15.11 6.11 3.35
N SER A 214 -13.89 5.68 3.68
CA SER A 214 -12.71 5.90 2.84
C SER A 214 -12.89 5.26 1.47
N TRP A 215 -13.41 4.03 1.40
CA TRP A 215 -13.71 3.36 0.14
C TRP A 215 -14.79 4.10 -0.66
N GLN A 216 -15.93 4.45 -0.04
CA GLN A 216 -16.99 5.19 -0.73
C GLN A 216 -16.53 6.56 -1.24
N THR A 217 -15.64 7.22 -0.50
CA THR A 217 -15.04 8.49 -0.91
C THR A 217 -14.04 8.30 -2.05
N LYS A 218 -13.20 7.27 -1.98
CA LYS A 218 -12.21 6.94 -3.01
C LYS A 218 -12.87 6.67 -4.37
N LYS A 219 -14.00 5.95 -4.40
CA LYS A 219 -14.74 5.70 -5.63
C LYS A 219 -15.17 6.98 -6.38
N LYS A 220 -15.30 8.11 -5.67
CA LYS A 220 -15.66 9.41 -6.26
C LYS A 220 -14.50 10.10 -6.95
N GLN A 221 -13.26 9.63 -6.78
CA GLN A 221 -12.07 10.24 -7.41
C GLN A 221 -11.97 9.90 -8.90
N SER A 222 -12.51 8.76 -9.36
CA SER A 222 -12.52 8.35 -10.77
C SER A 222 -13.50 7.19 -10.99
N CYS A 223 -14.13 7.18 -12.15
CA CYS A 223 -15.02 6.08 -12.56
C CYS A 223 -14.26 4.78 -12.86
N LEU A 224 -12.94 4.84 -13.01
CA LEU A 224 -12.09 3.66 -13.26
C LEU A 224 -11.69 2.92 -11.97
N ILE A 225 -11.97 3.46 -10.78
CA ILE A 225 -11.52 2.87 -9.49
C ILE A 225 -12.26 1.59 -9.15
N THR A 226 -13.53 1.48 -9.53
CA THR A 226 -14.35 0.30 -9.25
C THR A 226 -14.99 -0.26 -10.52
N THR A 227 -15.57 -1.44 -10.41
CA THR A 227 -16.39 -2.08 -11.44
C THR A 227 -17.61 -2.70 -10.78
N PRO A 228 -18.70 -3.02 -11.54
CA PRO A 228 -19.85 -3.70 -10.96
C PRO A 228 -19.50 -4.98 -10.22
N GLU A 229 -18.52 -5.75 -10.71
CA GLU A 229 -18.09 -6.99 -10.08
C GLU A 229 -17.41 -6.74 -8.73
N ILE A 230 -16.58 -5.68 -8.64
CA ILE A 230 -15.91 -5.27 -7.40
C ILE A 230 -16.96 -4.76 -6.40
N ASP A 231 -17.90 -3.91 -6.81
CA ASP A 231 -18.96 -3.40 -5.94
C ASP A 231 -19.87 -4.53 -5.44
N ASN A 232 -20.24 -5.48 -6.30
CA ASN A 232 -21.05 -6.65 -5.92
C ASN A 232 -20.32 -7.52 -4.90
N MET A 233 -19.03 -7.80 -5.13
CA MET A 233 -18.24 -8.57 -4.17
C MET A 233 -18.08 -7.80 -2.85
N TYR A 234 -17.78 -6.51 -2.89
CA TYR A 234 -17.68 -5.69 -1.70
C TYR A 234 -18.96 -5.72 -0.88
N ASN A 235 -20.13 -5.52 -1.50
CA ASN A 235 -21.43 -5.60 -0.84
C ASN A 235 -21.69 -6.99 -0.24
N LYS A 236 -21.27 -8.06 -0.94
CA LYS A 236 -21.31 -9.42 -0.39
C LYS A 236 -20.45 -9.55 0.87
N LEU A 237 -19.23 -9.02 0.88
CA LEU A 237 -18.34 -9.06 2.04
C LEU A 237 -18.93 -8.32 3.25
N ILE A 238 -19.58 -7.18 3.03
CA ILE A 238 -20.32 -6.46 4.08
C ILE A 238 -21.47 -7.34 4.62
N SER A 239 -22.24 -7.99 3.75
CA SER A 239 -23.36 -8.87 4.17
C SER A 239 -22.89 -10.12 4.93
N LEU A 240 -21.63 -10.52 4.77
CA LEU A 240 -21.01 -11.64 5.48
C LEU A 240 -20.46 -11.27 6.86
N GLY A 241 -20.58 -10.01 7.28
CA GLY A 241 -20.19 -9.56 8.62
C GLY A 241 -18.97 -8.63 8.68
N SER A 242 -18.47 -8.13 7.54
CA SER A 242 -17.47 -7.07 7.56
C SER A 242 -18.10 -5.74 7.97
N ILE A 243 -17.45 -5.00 8.88
CA ILE A 243 -17.88 -3.65 9.30
C ILE A 243 -17.36 -2.53 8.40
N GLY A 244 -16.52 -2.86 7.42
CA GLY A 244 -15.98 -1.94 6.44
C GLY A 244 -14.77 -2.50 5.75
N GLY A 245 -14.35 -1.83 4.69
CA GLY A 245 -13.19 -2.25 3.91
C GLY A 245 -12.79 -1.22 2.88
N VAL A 246 -11.65 -1.45 2.22
CA VAL A 246 -11.12 -0.60 1.16
C VAL A 246 -10.39 -1.41 0.11
N LEU A 247 -10.61 -1.11 -1.16
CA LEU A 247 -9.75 -1.63 -2.24
C LEU A 247 -8.41 -0.91 -2.22
N THR A 248 -7.34 -1.68 -2.04
CA THR A 248 -5.99 -1.13 -1.88
C THR A 248 -5.39 -0.64 -3.21
N GLY A 249 -4.42 0.27 -3.15
CA GLY A 249 -3.73 0.81 -4.34
C GLY A 249 -4.60 1.73 -5.19
N ALA A 250 -4.36 1.83 -6.50
CA ALA A 250 -5.09 2.76 -7.38
C ALA A 250 -6.57 2.38 -7.59
N GLY A 251 -6.90 1.09 -7.63
CA GLY A 251 -8.25 0.61 -7.89
C GLY A 251 -8.33 -0.39 -9.05
N ALA A 252 -9.53 -0.62 -9.57
CA ALA A 252 -9.87 -1.49 -10.72
C ALA A 252 -9.51 -2.99 -10.55
N GLY A 253 -9.25 -3.47 -9.36
CA GLY A 253 -8.82 -4.83 -9.03
C GLY A 253 -7.68 -4.86 -8.00
N GLY A 254 -7.11 -6.00 -7.80
CA GLY A 254 -6.10 -6.24 -6.77
C GLY A 254 -6.71 -6.76 -5.47
N CYS A 255 -6.30 -6.24 -4.32
CA CYS A 255 -6.77 -6.72 -3.03
C CYS A 255 -7.76 -5.75 -2.38
N VAL A 256 -8.83 -6.29 -1.79
CA VAL A 256 -9.66 -5.57 -0.84
C VAL A 256 -9.25 -5.97 0.58
N LEU A 257 -9.02 -4.97 1.40
CA LEU A 257 -8.90 -5.14 2.85
C LEU A 257 -10.29 -4.96 3.45
N ILE A 258 -10.71 -5.88 4.30
CA ILE A 258 -11.96 -5.81 5.06
C ILE A 258 -11.66 -5.99 6.55
N MET A 259 -12.56 -5.50 7.37
CA MET A 259 -12.43 -5.58 8.82
C MET A 259 -13.60 -6.33 9.46
N GLU A 260 -13.26 -7.31 10.26
CA GLU A 260 -14.22 -8.06 11.08
C GLU A 260 -14.65 -7.24 12.31
N HIS A 261 -15.88 -7.42 12.75
CA HIS A 261 -16.36 -6.76 13.97
C HIS A 261 -15.63 -7.31 15.20
N PRO A 262 -14.98 -6.47 16.03
CA PRO A 262 -14.19 -6.95 17.17
C PRO A 262 -14.92 -7.83 18.17
N GLU A 263 -16.23 -7.57 18.38
CA GLU A 263 -17.07 -8.36 19.29
C GLU A 263 -17.58 -9.67 18.67
N LYS A 264 -17.33 -9.89 17.38
CA LYS A 264 -17.77 -11.05 16.60
C LYS A 264 -16.59 -11.75 15.90
N GLU A 265 -15.45 -11.77 16.59
CA GLU A 265 -14.21 -12.37 16.05
C GLU A 265 -14.45 -13.80 15.57
N GLY A 266 -14.07 -14.10 14.33
CA GLY A 266 -14.23 -15.40 13.68
C GLY A 266 -15.52 -15.57 12.88
N GLU A 267 -16.55 -14.73 13.07
CA GLU A 267 -17.82 -14.84 12.33
C GLU A 267 -17.63 -14.57 10.84
N LEU A 268 -16.93 -13.47 10.50
CA LEU A 268 -16.63 -13.14 9.11
C LEU A 268 -15.83 -14.25 8.42
N ARG A 269 -14.77 -14.75 9.07
CA ARG A 269 -13.93 -15.83 8.51
C ARG A 269 -14.71 -17.12 8.31
N TYR A 270 -15.58 -17.48 9.26
CA TYR A 270 -16.47 -18.63 9.13
C TYR A 270 -17.38 -18.47 7.89
N ASN A 271 -18.00 -17.31 7.72
CA ASN A 271 -18.87 -17.02 6.60
C ASN A 271 -18.12 -17.04 5.26
N LEU A 272 -16.88 -16.49 5.21
CA LEU A 272 -16.03 -16.53 4.02
C LEU A 272 -15.73 -17.98 3.61
N VAL A 273 -15.37 -18.85 4.56
CA VAL A 273 -15.14 -20.29 4.29
C VAL A 273 -16.40 -20.96 3.77
N LYS A 274 -17.55 -20.72 4.37
CA LYS A 274 -18.84 -21.27 3.94
C LYS A 274 -19.21 -20.88 2.51
N GLU A 275 -18.85 -19.66 2.10
CA GLU A 275 -19.08 -19.13 0.76
C GLU A 275 -17.96 -19.47 -0.23
N ASN A 276 -16.96 -20.29 0.17
CA ASN A 276 -15.77 -20.63 -0.62
C ASN A 276 -14.97 -19.40 -1.08
N ILE A 277 -14.92 -18.34 -0.28
CA ILE A 277 -14.13 -17.15 -0.56
C ILE A 277 -12.76 -17.30 0.12
N LEU A 278 -11.71 -17.34 -0.72
CA LEU A 278 -10.34 -17.42 -0.23
C LEU A 278 -9.92 -16.06 0.38
N TYR A 279 -9.32 -16.13 1.55
CA TYR A 279 -8.82 -14.95 2.24
C TYR A 279 -7.42 -15.17 2.82
N ARG A 280 -6.76 -14.09 3.19
CA ARG A 280 -5.48 -14.08 3.89
C ARG A 280 -5.57 -13.20 5.12
N ASN A 281 -5.03 -13.66 6.24
CA ASN A 281 -4.81 -12.82 7.42
C ASN A 281 -3.70 -11.80 7.12
N VAL A 282 -3.82 -10.62 7.71
CA VAL A 282 -2.87 -9.53 7.55
C VAL A 282 -2.14 -9.31 8.87
N GLU A 283 -0.83 -9.27 8.82
CA GLU A 283 0.01 -8.89 9.95
C GLU A 283 0.85 -7.66 9.57
N ILE A 284 1.02 -6.74 10.50
CA ILE A 284 1.80 -5.54 10.27
C ILE A 284 3.28 -5.84 10.45
N ASP A 285 4.08 -5.55 9.43
CA ASP A 285 5.53 -5.58 9.52
C ASP A 285 6.01 -4.30 10.22
N THR A 286 6.70 -4.45 11.35
CA THR A 286 7.17 -3.32 12.16
C THR A 286 8.59 -2.87 11.82
N LEU A 287 9.31 -3.60 10.99
CA LEU A 287 10.74 -3.38 10.73
C LEU A 287 11.01 -2.55 9.48
N GLY A 288 10.21 -2.73 8.43
CA GLY A 288 10.48 -2.16 7.12
C GLY A 288 11.64 -2.86 6.41
N VAL A 289 12.31 -2.10 5.52
CA VAL A 289 13.43 -2.63 4.74
C VAL A 289 14.58 -3.08 5.63
N SER A 290 15.11 -4.27 5.33
CA SER A 290 16.24 -4.86 6.07
C SER A 290 17.13 -5.71 5.18
N LEU A 291 18.41 -5.87 5.56
CA LEU A 291 19.29 -6.90 5.02
C LEU A 291 18.91 -8.27 5.60
N LEU A 292 19.14 -9.34 4.83
CA LEU A 292 18.90 -10.73 5.20
C LEU A 292 20.20 -11.46 5.47
#